data_58c9f55da75820e6041272e12c3e532d
#
_entry.id   58c9f55da75820e6041272e12c3e532d
#
_cell.length_a   1.000
_cell.length_b   1.000
_cell.length_c   1.000
_cell.angle_alpha   90.00
_cell.angle_beta   90.00
_cell.angle_gamma   90.00
#
_symmetry.space_group_name_H-M   'P 1'
#
loop_
_entity.id
_entity.type
_entity.pdbx_description
1 polymer ?
#
loop_
_entity_poly.entity_id
_entity_poly.type
_entity_poly.pdbx_seq_one_letter_code
_entity_poly.pdbx_strand_id
1 'polypeptide(L)'
;ELRAQARLGGGEKAIEKQHAKGKYTARERIAQLLDEGSFEEMDMFVKHRCTNFGQDKKHFLGDGVVTGCGTIEGRLVYVFAQDFTVFGGSLSETMAQKICKVMDMAMKMGAPVIGINDSGGARIQEGINALAGYAEIFQRNIMASGVIPQISGIFGPCAGGAVYSPALTDFTLMTEGTSYMFLTGPKVVKTVTGEDVTQEQLGGASVHTTKSGV
;
A
#
# COMPACT_ATOMS: atom_id res chain seq x y z
N GLU A 1 19.72 -17.01 -2.15
CA GLU A 1 19.70 -16.61 -0.73
C GLU A 1 18.99 -15.26 -0.53
N LEU A 2 19.47 -14.15 -1.13
CA LEU A 2 18.85 -12.82 -1.01
C LEU A 2 17.39 -12.78 -1.47
N ARG A 3 17.02 -13.47 -2.55
CA ARG A 3 15.62 -13.55 -3.00
C ARG A 3 14.70 -14.22 -1.97
N ALA A 4 15.18 -15.28 -1.31
CA ALA A 4 14.42 -15.94 -0.25
C ALA A 4 14.22 -14.98 0.95
N GLN A 5 15.29 -14.26 1.35
CA GLN A 5 15.20 -13.24 2.39
C GLN A 5 14.20 -12.12 2.03
N ALA A 6 14.25 -11.60 0.80
CA ALA A 6 13.33 -10.55 0.35
C ALA A 6 11.86 -11.00 0.36
N ARG A 7 11.60 -12.30 0.11
CA ARG A 7 10.24 -12.86 0.15
C ARG A 7 9.66 -12.96 1.55
N LEU A 8 10.48 -12.96 2.59
CA LEU A 8 10.02 -13.03 3.98
C LEU A 8 9.48 -11.68 4.52
N GLY A 9 9.70 -10.56 3.79
CA GLY A 9 9.23 -9.25 4.25
C GLY A 9 9.68 -8.93 5.67
N GLY A 10 8.73 -8.79 6.59
CA GLY A 10 8.99 -8.55 8.03
C GLY A 10 9.42 -9.79 8.83
N GLY A 11 9.55 -10.94 8.15
CA GLY A 11 9.93 -12.23 8.76
C GLY A 11 8.74 -13.11 9.16
N GLU A 12 9.00 -14.39 9.39
CA GLU A 12 8.00 -15.43 9.65
C GLU A 12 7.00 -15.05 10.75
N LYS A 13 7.48 -14.55 11.87
CA LYS A 13 6.61 -14.12 13.00
C LYS A 13 5.65 -12.99 12.62
N ALA A 14 6.05 -12.09 11.71
CA ALA A 14 5.19 -11.00 11.25
C ALA A 14 4.15 -11.52 10.25
N ILE A 15 4.54 -12.48 9.41
CA ILE A 15 3.62 -13.19 8.50
C ILE A 15 2.57 -13.96 9.29
N GLU A 16 2.96 -14.75 10.30
CA GLU A 16 2.04 -15.46 11.18
C GLU A 16 1.02 -14.53 11.84
N LYS A 17 1.47 -13.36 12.33
CA LYS A 17 0.57 -12.34 12.89
C LYS A 17 -0.40 -11.75 11.87
N GLN A 18 0.00 -11.66 10.61
CA GLN A 18 -0.87 -11.22 9.51
C GLN A 18 -1.95 -12.27 9.23
N HIS A 19 -1.55 -13.54 9.11
CA HIS A 19 -2.45 -14.66 8.89
C HIS A 19 -3.42 -14.88 10.07
N ALA A 20 -2.96 -14.73 11.31
CA ALA A 20 -3.81 -14.81 12.49
C ALA A 20 -4.95 -13.77 12.53
N LYS A 21 -4.85 -12.70 11.74
CA LYS A 21 -5.90 -11.70 11.54
C LYS A 21 -6.79 -11.98 10.31
N GLY A 22 -6.64 -13.15 9.67
CA GLY A 22 -7.35 -13.49 8.45
C GLY A 22 -6.86 -12.73 7.21
N LYS A 23 -5.66 -12.15 7.25
CA LYS A 23 -5.12 -11.32 6.16
C LYS A 23 -3.97 -12.01 5.45
N TYR A 24 -3.97 -11.94 4.12
CA TYR A 24 -2.83 -12.35 3.29
C TYR A 24 -1.70 -11.34 3.34
N THR A 25 -0.47 -11.79 3.05
CA THR A 25 0.69 -10.94 2.79
C THR A 25 0.58 -10.24 1.43
N ALA A 26 1.39 -9.21 1.20
CA ALA A 26 1.45 -8.52 -0.10
C ALA A 26 1.72 -9.47 -1.26
N ARG A 27 2.63 -10.42 -1.09
CA ARG A 27 3.00 -11.40 -2.12
C ARG A 27 1.90 -12.39 -2.43
N GLU A 28 1.21 -12.89 -1.41
CA GLU A 28 0.08 -13.79 -1.57
C GLU A 28 -1.08 -13.11 -2.33
N ARG A 29 -1.34 -11.84 -2.03
CA ARG A 29 -2.36 -11.05 -2.76
C ARG A 29 -2.00 -10.87 -4.23
N ILE A 30 -0.73 -10.57 -4.55
CA ILE A 30 -0.27 -10.49 -5.94
C ILE A 30 -0.41 -11.84 -6.64
N ALA A 31 -0.02 -12.93 -5.98
CA ALA A 31 -0.12 -14.27 -6.55
C ALA A 31 -1.57 -14.72 -6.83
N GLN A 32 -2.55 -14.20 -6.06
CA GLN A 32 -3.96 -14.45 -6.31
C GLN A 32 -4.57 -13.55 -7.38
N LEU A 33 -3.99 -12.37 -7.59
CA LEU A 33 -4.50 -11.39 -8.55
C LEU A 33 -4.04 -11.67 -9.98
N LEU A 34 -2.77 -12.05 -10.15
CA LEU A 34 -2.14 -12.17 -11.45
C LEU A 34 -2.18 -13.61 -11.99
N ASP A 35 -2.11 -13.75 -13.30
CA ASP A 35 -1.96 -15.05 -13.96
C ASP A 35 -0.72 -15.78 -13.43
N GLU A 36 -0.82 -17.08 -13.25
CA GLU A 36 0.25 -17.89 -12.70
C GLU A 36 1.56 -17.75 -13.51
N GLY A 37 2.65 -17.46 -12.80
CA GLY A 37 3.98 -17.32 -13.39
C GLY A 37 4.22 -16.01 -14.16
N SER A 38 3.23 -15.11 -14.27
CA SER A 38 3.35 -13.85 -15.03
C SER A 38 4.05 -12.72 -14.28
N PHE A 39 4.20 -12.82 -12.95
CA PHE A 39 4.69 -11.72 -12.14
C PHE A 39 6.20 -11.50 -12.27
N GLU A 40 6.57 -10.33 -12.78
CA GLU A 40 7.94 -9.82 -12.84
C GLU A 40 8.14 -8.73 -11.78
N GLU A 41 8.83 -9.12 -10.68
CA GLU A 41 9.08 -8.21 -9.56
C GLU A 41 10.20 -7.22 -9.86
N MET A 42 9.98 -5.95 -9.53
CA MET A 42 10.93 -4.87 -9.67
C MET A 42 11.43 -4.37 -8.32
N ASP A 43 12.72 -3.99 -8.27
CA ASP A 43 13.36 -3.36 -7.11
C ASP A 43 13.25 -4.18 -5.80
N MET A 44 13.28 -5.52 -5.90
CA MET A 44 13.16 -6.47 -4.80
C MET A 44 14.20 -6.24 -3.67
N PHE A 45 15.38 -5.73 -3.99
CA PHE A 45 16.52 -5.63 -3.06
C PHE A 45 16.75 -4.22 -2.51
N VAL A 46 15.94 -3.25 -2.89
CA VAL A 46 16.06 -1.87 -2.43
C VAL A 46 15.73 -1.79 -0.94
N LYS A 47 16.43 -0.90 -0.22
CA LYS A 47 16.25 -0.64 1.21
C LYS A 47 16.03 0.86 1.44
N HIS A 48 15.38 1.22 2.55
CA HIS A 48 15.30 2.62 2.94
C HIS A 48 16.68 3.21 3.25
N ARG A 49 16.77 4.54 3.18
CA ARG A 49 17.99 5.32 3.45
C ARG A 49 17.95 6.06 4.78
N CYS A 50 16.90 5.86 5.57
CA CYS A 50 16.74 6.53 6.85
C CYS A 50 17.79 6.06 7.86
N THR A 51 18.48 7.01 8.48
CA THR A 51 19.46 6.78 9.55
C THR A 51 18.97 7.27 10.91
N ASN A 52 17.86 8.04 10.94
CA ASN A 52 17.31 8.62 12.16
C ASN A 52 16.62 7.54 13.02
N PHE A 53 16.57 7.77 14.32
CA PHE A 53 15.85 6.95 15.29
C PHE A 53 16.24 5.46 15.27
N GLY A 54 17.50 5.16 14.92
CA GLY A 54 18.02 3.78 14.87
C GLY A 54 17.46 2.95 13.70
N GLN A 55 16.95 3.59 12.65
CA GLN A 55 16.49 2.90 11.45
C GLN A 55 17.63 2.30 10.63
N ASP A 56 18.84 2.85 10.75
CA ASP A 56 20.09 2.32 10.18
C ASP A 56 20.38 0.86 10.56
N LYS A 57 19.77 0.37 11.65
CA LYS A 57 19.90 -1.01 12.13
C LYS A 57 18.77 -1.94 11.68
N LYS A 58 17.74 -1.43 10.98
CA LYS A 58 16.52 -2.16 10.63
C LYS A 58 16.27 -2.08 9.13
N HIS A 59 16.88 -2.96 8.37
CA HIS A 59 16.72 -3.01 6.94
C HIS A 59 15.92 -4.23 6.51
N PHE A 60 14.87 -3.97 5.73
CA PHE A 60 14.08 -5.00 5.05
C PHE A 60 14.24 -4.83 3.54
N LEU A 61 14.48 -5.93 2.83
CA LEU A 61 14.57 -5.91 1.38
C LEU A 61 13.20 -5.61 0.76
N GLY A 62 13.17 -4.73 -0.22
CA GLY A 62 11.94 -4.24 -0.84
C GLY A 62 11.23 -3.12 -0.08
N ASP A 63 11.68 -2.80 1.13
CA ASP A 63 11.23 -1.68 1.99
C ASP A 63 9.72 -1.54 2.16
N GLY A 64 9.02 -2.67 2.37
CA GLY A 64 7.59 -2.66 2.71
C GLY A 64 6.64 -2.49 1.53
N VAL A 65 7.12 -2.62 0.29
CA VAL A 65 6.26 -2.71 -0.89
C VAL A 65 6.81 -3.68 -1.93
N VAL A 66 5.94 -4.52 -2.45
CA VAL A 66 6.22 -5.38 -3.60
C VAL A 66 5.69 -4.67 -4.85
N THR A 67 6.55 -4.47 -5.83
CA THR A 67 6.24 -3.74 -7.07
C THR A 67 6.63 -4.54 -8.29
N GLY A 68 5.87 -4.42 -9.37
CA GLY A 68 6.17 -5.13 -10.61
C GLY A 68 5.07 -5.03 -11.64
N CYS A 69 5.10 -5.93 -12.60
CA CYS A 69 4.05 -6.12 -13.59
C CYS A 69 3.76 -7.60 -13.78
N GLY A 70 2.62 -7.89 -14.38
CA GLY A 70 2.18 -9.22 -14.73
C GLY A 70 0.98 -9.16 -15.64
N THR A 71 0.25 -10.26 -15.78
CA THR A 71 -0.96 -10.28 -16.59
C THR A 71 -2.17 -10.67 -15.77
N ILE A 72 -3.34 -10.22 -16.19
CA ILE A 72 -4.66 -10.69 -15.76
C ILE A 72 -5.41 -11.09 -17.03
N GLU A 73 -5.76 -12.37 -17.17
CA GLU A 73 -6.35 -12.89 -18.40
C GLU A 73 -5.53 -12.52 -19.66
N GLY A 74 -4.22 -12.62 -19.57
CA GLY A 74 -3.26 -12.28 -20.62
C GLY A 74 -3.04 -10.79 -20.88
N ARG A 75 -3.70 -9.88 -20.15
CA ARG A 75 -3.56 -8.43 -20.31
C ARG A 75 -2.54 -7.87 -19.32
N LEU A 76 -1.60 -7.07 -19.83
CA LEU A 76 -0.56 -6.44 -19.01
C LEU A 76 -1.17 -5.49 -17.98
N VAL A 77 -0.74 -5.62 -16.73
CA VAL A 77 -1.05 -4.71 -15.62
C VAL A 77 0.21 -4.42 -14.82
N TYR A 78 0.26 -3.24 -14.22
CA TYR A 78 1.30 -2.90 -13.24
C TYR A 78 0.70 -2.92 -11.83
N VAL A 79 1.48 -3.42 -10.87
CA VAL A 79 0.98 -3.61 -9.51
C VAL A 79 2.00 -3.12 -8.48
N PHE A 80 1.49 -2.53 -7.42
CA PHE A 80 2.20 -2.36 -6.16
C PHE A 80 1.35 -2.90 -5.01
N ALA A 81 1.99 -3.59 -4.07
CA ALA A 81 1.32 -4.14 -2.89
C ALA A 81 2.09 -3.75 -1.63
N GLN A 82 1.46 -3.00 -0.75
CA GLN A 82 2.04 -2.60 0.53
C GLN A 82 2.09 -3.81 1.47
N ASP A 83 3.27 -4.02 2.06
CA ASP A 83 3.51 -5.13 2.98
C ASP A 83 3.41 -4.66 4.43
N PHE A 84 2.28 -4.93 5.05
CA PHE A 84 2.04 -4.56 6.45
C PHE A 84 2.99 -5.23 7.44
N THR A 85 3.63 -6.33 7.05
CA THR A 85 4.63 -7.02 7.88
C THR A 85 5.90 -6.20 8.09
N VAL A 86 6.17 -5.22 7.20
CA VAL A 86 7.32 -4.31 7.26
C VAL A 86 6.86 -2.93 7.70
N PHE A 87 7.22 -2.53 8.90
CA PHE A 87 6.89 -1.22 9.48
C PHE A 87 5.39 -0.83 9.36
N GLY A 88 4.48 -1.83 9.41
CA GLY A 88 3.03 -1.58 9.24
C GLY A 88 2.67 -1.01 7.86
N GLY A 89 3.42 -1.35 6.84
CA GLY A 89 3.20 -0.84 5.47
C GLY A 89 3.40 0.67 5.33
N SER A 90 4.05 1.33 6.31
CA SER A 90 4.22 2.79 6.29
C SER A 90 5.16 3.26 5.18
N LEU A 91 4.74 4.33 4.49
CA LEU A 91 5.45 4.86 3.33
C LEU A 91 6.77 5.53 3.73
N SER A 92 7.86 5.06 3.16
CA SER A 92 9.17 5.69 3.15
C SER A 92 9.39 6.45 1.83
N GLU A 93 10.43 7.26 1.76
CA GLU A 93 10.90 7.85 0.51
C GLU A 93 11.19 6.77 -0.56
N THR A 94 11.90 5.71 -0.18
CA THR A 94 12.27 4.61 -1.08
C THR A 94 11.05 3.82 -1.55
N MET A 95 10.11 3.54 -0.68
CA MET A 95 8.84 2.89 -1.01
C MET A 95 8.06 3.75 -2.03
N ALA A 96 7.98 5.07 -1.80
CA ALA A 96 7.34 5.98 -2.73
C ALA A 96 7.99 5.96 -4.11
N GLN A 97 9.33 5.98 -4.18
CA GLN A 97 10.08 5.90 -5.45
C GLN A 97 9.78 4.63 -6.23
N LYS A 98 9.63 3.48 -5.55
CA LYS A 98 9.24 2.21 -6.18
C LYS A 98 7.82 2.28 -6.75
N ILE A 99 6.87 2.81 -5.99
CA ILE A 99 5.48 2.99 -6.44
C ILE A 99 5.43 3.94 -7.63
N CYS A 100 6.08 5.09 -7.54
CA CYS A 100 6.16 6.07 -8.62
C CYS A 100 6.74 5.47 -9.91
N LYS A 101 7.81 4.67 -9.81
CA LYS A 101 8.41 3.99 -10.95
C LYS A 101 7.41 3.08 -11.67
N VAL A 102 6.65 2.29 -10.91
CA VAL A 102 5.63 1.39 -11.48
C VAL A 102 4.50 2.19 -12.14
N MET A 103 4.05 3.28 -11.52
CA MET A 103 3.02 4.17 -12.11
C MET A 103 3.53 4.84 -13.39
N ASP A 104 4.77 5.33 -13.41
CA ASP A 104 5.39 5.92 -14.61
C ASP A 104 5.50 4.90 -15.76
N MET A 105 5.84 3.64 -15.44
CA MET A 105 5.89 2.56 -16.44
C MET A 105 4.49 2.20 -16.95
N ALA A 106 3.49 2.14 -16.07
CA ALA A 106 2.10 1.90 -16.47
C ALA A 106 1.60 2.97 -17.45
N MET A 107 1.85 4.25 -17.15
CA MET A 107 1.50 5.36 -18.06
C MET A 107 2.21 5.27 -19.40
N LYS A 108 3.49 4.93 -19.43
CA LYS A 108 4.26 4.76 -20.68
C LYS A 108 3.74 3.61 -21.54
N MET A 109 3.27 2.54 -20.92
CA MET A 109 2.76 1.35 -21.61
C MET A 109 1.26 1.44 -21.93
N GLY A 110 0.55 2.44 -21.40
CA GLY A 110 -0.89 2.53 -21.51
C GLY A 110 -1.63 1.39 -20.79
N ALA A 111 -1.03 0.83 -19.75
CA ALA A 111 -1.55 -0.31 -19.01
C ALA A 111 -2.16 0.13 -17.67
N PRO A 112 -3.16 -0.61 -17.15
CA PRO A 112 -3.73 -0.33 -15.83
C PRO A 112 -2.69 -0.42 -14.72
N VAL A 113 -2.87 0.40 -13.67
CA VAL A 113 -2.14 0.27 -12.40
C VAL A 113 -3.08 -0.16 -11.28
N ILE A 114 -2.67 -1.17 -10.53
CA ILE A 114 -3.44 -1.74 -9.42
C ILE A 114 -2.64 -1.57 -8.13
N GLY A 115 -3.18 -0.81 -7.18
CA GLY A 115 -2.64 -0.63 -5.85
C GLY A 115 -3.31 -1.58 -4.84
N ILE A 116 -2.52 -2.40 -4.16
CA ILE A 116 -2.96 -3.24 -3.04
C ILE A 116 -2.52 -2.54 -1.75
N ASN A 117 -3.48 -1.89 -1.08
CA ASN A 117 -3.22 -0.97 0.02
C ASN A 117 -3.44 -1.62 1.39
N ASP A 118 -2.43 -1.52 2.25
CA ASP A 118 -2.44 -2.02 3.63
C ASP A 118 -1.36 -1.23 4.41
N SER A 119 -1.69 -0.03 4.90
CA SER A 119 -0.70 0.92 5.40
C SER A 119 -1.20 1.77 6.56
N GLY A 120 -0.34 1.93 7.55
CA GLY A 120 -0.56 2.87 8.66
C GLY A 120 -0.31 4.35 8.32
N GLY A 121 0.05 4.69 7.08
CA GLY A 121 0.34 6.06 6.66
C GLY A 121 1.82 6.35 6.43
N ALA A 122 2.27 7.58 6.67
CA ALA A 122 3.67 7.98 6.50
C ALA A 122 4.57 7.33 7.56
N ARG A 123 5.78 6.93 7.16
CA ARG A 123 6.84 6.49 8.09
C ARG A 123 7.39 7.69 8.82
N ILE A 124 6.91 7.93 10.03
CA ILE A 124 7.18 9.15 10.81
C ILE A 124 8.68 9.38 11.07
N GLN A 125 9.49 8.31 11.13
CA GLN A 125 10.93 8.38 11.31
C GLN A 125 11.67 9.05 10.15
N GLU A 126 11.06 9.08 8.97
CA GLU A 126 11.60 9.75 7.77
C GLU A 126 11.11 11.20 7.61
N GLY A 127 10.19 11.62 8.46
CA GLY A 127 9.71 13.00 8.51
C GLY A 127 9.18 13.48 7.16
N ILE A 128 9.71 14.62 6.70
CA ILE A 128 9.25 15.27 5.46
C ILE A 128 9.48 14.45 4.20
N ASN A 129 10.48 13.56 4.18
CA ASN A 129 10.75 12.72 3.01
C ASN A 129 9.61 11.73 2.74
N ALA A 130 9.00 11.18 3.80
CA ALA A 130 7.81 10.34 3.66
C ALA A 130 6.61 11.14 3.12
N LEU A 131 6.43 12.38 3.56
CA LEU A 131 5.36 13.26 3.07
C LEU A 131 5.59 13.67 1.62
N ALA A 132 6.83 14.01 1.25
CA ALA A 132 7.20 14.28 -0.14
C ALA A 132 6.94 13.06 -1.03
N GLY A 133 7.21 11.85 -0.53
CA GLY A 133 6.90 10.60 -1.22
C GLY A 133 5.40 10.45 -1.53
N TYR A 134 4.52 10.81 -0.61
CA TYR A 134 3.08 10.86 -0.89
C TYR A 134 2.72 11.88 -1.97
N ALA A 135 3.31 13.09 -1.91
CA ALA A 135 3.06 14.12 -2.93
C ALA A 135 3.43 13.64 -4.34
N GLU A 136 4.54 12.92 -4.47
CA GLU A 136 4.98 12.31 -5.74
C GLU A 136 3.99 11.26 -6.26
N ILE A 137 3.40 10.45 -5.37
CA ILE A 137 2.37 9.46 -5.73
C ILE A 137 1.08 10.21 -6.18
N PHE A 138 0.63 11.21 -5.42
CA PHE A 138 -0.57 11.97 -5.74
C PHE A 138 -0.47 12.69 -7.09
N GLN A 139 0.71 13.27 -7.40
CA GLN A 139 0.97 13.85 -8.70
C GLN A 139 0.74 12.83 -9.82
N ARG A 140 1.23 11.60 -9.66
CA ARG A 140 1.04 10.54 -10.65
C ARG A 140 -0.39 10.07 -10.75
N ASN A 141 -1.12 9.98 -9.64
CA ASN A 141 -2.56 9.70 -9.68
C ASN A 141 -3.30 10.73 -10.54
N ILE A 142 -3.00 12.02 -10.37
CA ILE A 142 -3.63 13.09 -11.13
C ILE A 142 -3.23 13.02 -12.61
N MET A 143 -1.96 12.81 -12.92
CA MET A 143 -1.48 12.71 -14.30
C MET A 143 -2.00 11.46 -15.03
N ALA A 144 -2.24 10.38 -14.32
CA ALA A 144 -2.79 9.13 -14.85
C ALA A 144 -4.31 9.17 -15.02
N SER A 145 -5.00 10.09 -14.35
CA SER A 145 -6.46 10.21 -14.39
C SER A 145 -6.96 10.46 -15.82
N GLY A 146 -7.88 9.60 -16.29
CA GLY A 146 -8.38 9.64 -17.66
C GLY A 146 -7.38 9.16 -18.74
N VAL A 147 -6.18 8.72 -18.35
CA VAL A 147 -5.14 8.22 -19.27
C VAL A 147 -5.01 6.70 -19.18
N ILE A 148 -4.91 6.16 -17.99
CA ILE A 148 -4.90 4.71 -17.72
C ILE A 148 -5.85 4.40 -16.57
N PRO A 149 -6.45 3.20 -16.51
CA PRO A 149 -7.23 2.76 -15.36
C PRO A 149 -6.37 2.66 -14.09
N GLN A 150 -6.87 3.25 -13.01
CA GLN A 150 -6.26 3.18 -11.69
C GLN A 150 -7.22 2.48 -10.73
N ILE A 151 -6.80 1.35 -10.15
CA ILE A 151 -7.63 0.52 -9.28
C ILE A 151 -6.95 0.39 -7.92
N SER A 152 -7.68 0.68 -6.86
CA SER A 152 -7.20 0.53 -5.48
C SER A 152 -7.99 -0.53 -4.74
N GLY A 153 -7.31 -1.60 -4.31
CA GLY A 153 -7.84 -2.57 -3.36
C GLY A 153 -7.35 -2.27 -1.95
N ILE A 154 -8.27 -2.13 -1.00
CA ILE A 154 -7.97 -1.86 0.41
C ILE A 154 -8.15 -3.15 1.20
N PHE A 155 -7.05 -3.69 1.72
CA PHE A 155 -7.03 -4.98 2.41
C PHE A 155 -6.61 -4.90 3.89
N GLY A 156 -6.45 -3.69 4.38
CA GLY A 156 -6.11 -3.41 5.76
C GLY A 156 -6.34 -1.94 6.10
N PRO A 157 -5.74 -1.42 7.16
CA PRO A 157 -5.82 0.00 7.43
C PRO A 157 -5.21 0.81 6.28
N CYS A 158 -5.85 1.93 5.98
CA CYS A 158 -5.40 2.91 5.01
C CYS A 158 -5.63 4.28 5.66
N ALA A 159 -4.62 4.76 6.39
CA ALA A 159 -4.76 5.89 7.30
C ALA A 159 -3.82 7.05 6.93
N GLY A 160 -4.24 8.26 7.23
CA GLY A 160 -3.47 9.47 6.97
C GLY A 160 -3.17 9.66 5.49
N GLY A 161 -1.91 9.90 5.12
CA GLY A 161 -1.50 10.05 3.72
C GLY A 161 -1.83 8.86 2.82
N ALA A 162 -1.92 7.66 3.40
CA ALA A 162 -2.24 6.44 2.64
C ALA A 162 -3.67 6.43 2.07
N VAL A 163 -4.60 7.17 2.66
CA VAL A 163 -6.00 7.18 2.20
C VAL A 163 -6.21 8.09 0.98
N TYR A 164 -5.36 9.11 0.79
CA TYR A 164 -5.56 10.08 -0.31
C TYR A 164 -5.33 9.47 -1.69
N SER A 165 -4.28 8.66 -1.85
CA SER A 165 -3.98 8.04 -3.15
C SER A 165 -5.13 7.15 -3.64
N PRO A 166 -5.67 6.20 -2.86
CA PRO A 166 -6.84 5.44 -3.26
C PRO A 166 -8.06 6.30 -3.63
N ALA A 167 -8.29 7.39 -2.88
CA ALA A 167 -9.39 8.31 -3.16
C ALA A 167 -9.22 9.11 -4.48
N LEU A 168 -8.02 9.15 -5.04
CA LEU A 168 -7.70 9.78 -6.33
C LEU A 168 -7.74 8.79 -7.51
N THR A 169 -7.97 7.49 -7.25
CA THR A 169 -8.05 6.46 -8.28
C THR A 169 -9.46 6.30 -8.84
N ASP A 170 -9.62 5.59 -9.95
CA ASP A 170 -10.90 5.45 -10.63
C ASP A 170 -11.85 4.46 -9.94
N PHE A 171 -11.28 3.41 -9.33
CA PHE A 171 -12.04 2.37 -8.62
C PHE A 171 -11.39 2.06 -7.29
N THR A 172 -12.18 2.06 -6.23
CA THR A 172 -11.75 1.66 -4.89
C THR A 172 -12.59 0.50 -4.40
N LEU A 173 -11.93 -0.60 -4.03
CA LEU A 173 -12.54 -1.82 -3.51
C LEU A 173 -12.09 -2.03 -2.07
N MET A 174 -13.01 -2.38 -1.17
CA MET A 174 -12.71 -2.60 0.24
C MET A 174 -13.10 -4.00 0.70
N THR A 175 -12.29 -4.56 1.60
CA THR A 175 -12.61 -5.84 2.25
C THR A 175 -13.39 -5.58 3.54
N GLU A 176 -14.57 -6.17 3.69
CA GLU A 176 -15.38 -6.03 4.91
C GLU A 176 -14.63 -6.60 6.13
N GLY A 177 -14.72 -5.90 7.27
CA GLY A 177 -14.19 -6.31 8.56
C GLY A 177 -12.67 -6.27 8.73
N THR A 178 -11.89 -6.03 7.67
CA THR A 178 -10.42 -5.98 7.74
C THR A 178 -9.82 -4.71 7.15
N SER A 179 -10.55 -3.98 6.34
CA SER A 179 -10.07 -2.76 5.69
C SER A 179 -10.74 -1.51 6.25
N TYR A 180 -9.95 -0.45 6.34
CA TYR A 180 -10.40 0.83 6.90
C TYR A 180 -9.79 1.98 6.12
N MET A 181 -10.61 2.98 5.77
CA MET A 181 -10.16 4.23 5.15
C MET A 181 -10.57 5.40 6.03
N PHE A 182 -9.60 6.13 6.59
CA PHE A 182 -9.84 7.35 7.36
C PHE A 182 -8.60 8.25 7.41
N LEU A 183 -8.81 9.54 7.59
CA LEU A 183 -7.71 10.49 7.74
C LEU A 183 -6.95 10.26 9.03
N THR A 184 -7.66 9.96 10.11
CA THR A 184 -7.10 9.73 11.44
C THR A 184 -7.90 8.64 12.16
N GLY A 185 -7.23 7.89 13.01
CA GLY A 185 -7.85 6.76 13.72
C GLY A 185 -8.71 7.20 14.91
N PRO A 186 -9.52 6.25 15.48
CA PRO A 186 -10.45 6.52 16.56
C PRO A 186 -9.89 7.25 17.78
N LYS A 187 -8.63 6.97 18.13
CA LYS A 187 -7.98 7.62 19.29
C LYS A 187 -7.82 9.13 19.09
N VAL A 188 -7.45 9.55 17.88
CA VAL A 188 -7.29 10.98 17.57
C VAL A 188 -8.67 11.64 17.48
N VAL A 189 -9.65 10.99 16.86
CA VAL A 189 -11.04 11.46 16.83
C VAL A 189 -11.52 11.72 18.25
N LYS A 190 -11.39 10.75 19.16
CA LYS A 190 -11.78 10.89 20.56
C LYS A 190 -11.08 12.08 21.25
N THR A 191 -9.80 12.28 20.98
CA THR A 191 -9.03 13.37 21.60
C THR A 191 -9.45 14.76 21.09
N VAL A 192 -9.80 14.86 19.81
CA VAL A 192 -10.07 16.16 19.15
C VAL A 192 -11.56 16.52 19.23
N THR A 193 -12.46 15.57 18.97
CA THR A 193 -13.92 15.81 18.89
C THR A 193 -14.68 15.29 20.09
N GLY A 194 -14.07 14.46 20.96
CA GLY A 194 -14.73 13.81 22.09
C GLY A 194 -15.57 12.59 21.70
N GLU A 195 -15.66 12.26 20.40
CA GLU A 195 -16.48 11.14 19.92
C GLU A 195 -15.78 9.79 20.16
N ASP A 196 -16.55 8.82 20.63
CA ASP A 196 -16.09 7.44 20.84
C ASP A 196 -16.61 6.57 19.69
N VAL A 197 -15.71 6.22 18.75
CA VAL A 197 -16.05 5.47 17.54
C VAL A 197 -15.10 4.29 17.37
N THR A 198 -15.59 3.21 16.79
CA THR A 198 -14.75 2.07 16.36
C THR A 198 -14.12 2.35 14.98
N GLN A 199 -13.11 1.58 14.59
CA GLN A 199 -12.53 1.66 13.24
C GLN A 199 -13.58 1.40 12.15
N GLU A 200 -14.45 0.41 12.38
CA GLU A 200 -15.51 0.04 11.45
C GLU A 200 -16.54 1.17 11.27
N GLN A 201 -16.97 1.79 12.38
CA GLN A 201 -17.91 2.93 12.34
C GLN A 201 -17.29 4.18 11.72
N LEU A 202 -15.98 4.37 11.86
CA LEU A 202 -15.27 5.54 11.35
C LEU A 202 -15.01 5.45 9.85
N GLY A 203 -14.59 4.27 9.37
CA GLY A 203 -14.15 4.13 7.98
C GLY A 203 -14.06 2.68 7.49
N GLY A 204 -14.96 1.81 7.97
CA GLY A 204 -15.09 0.44 7.44
C GLY A 204 -15.77 0.40 6.07
N ALA A 205 -15.74 -0.75 5.42
CA ALA A 205 -16.30 -0.93 4.08
C ALA A 205 -17.78 -0.54 4.01
N SER A 206 -18.60 -0.93 5.00
CA SER A 206 -20.03 -0.61 5.04
C SER A 206 -20.30 0.90 5.11
N VAL A 207 -19.45 1.67 5.79
CA VAL A 207 -19.58 3.13 5.88
C VAL A 207 -19.30 3.77 4.52
N HIS A 208 -18.26 3.33 3.85
CA HIS A 208 -17.88 3.89 2.55
C HIS A 208 -18.86 3.53 1.45
N THR A 209 -19.34 2.29 1.38
CA THR A 209 -20.36 1.87 0.39
C THR A 209 -21.70 2.58 0.56
N THR A 210 -22.06 2.98 1.79
CA THR A 210 -23.35 3.66 2.06
C THR A 210 -23.29 5.18 2.05
N LYS A 211 -22.12 5.77 2.37
CA LYS A 211 -21.99 7.23 2.56
C LYS A 211 -21.10 7.91 1.53
N SER A 212 -19.95 7.32 1.17
CA SER A 212 -18.98 7.97 0.28
C SER A 212 -18.95 7.42 -1.15
N GLY A 213 -19.59 6.31 -1.42
CA GLY A 213 -19.72 5.76 -2.77
C GLY A 213 -18.53 4.92 -3.23
N VAL A 214 -17.74 4.35 -2.30
CA VAL A 214 -16.66 3.38 -2.57
C VAL A 214 -17.29 2.00 -2.73
#